data_d5236607085b4cf6222c182a61f74a89
#
_entry.id   d5236607085b4cf6222c182a61f74a89
#
_cell.length_a   1.000
_cell.length_b   1.000
_cell.length_c   1.000
_cell.angle_alpha   90.00
_cell.angle_beta   90.00
_cell.angle_gamma   90.00
#
_symmetry.space_group_name_H-M   'P 1'
#
loop_
_entity.id
_entity.type
_entity.pdbx_description
1 polymer ?
#
loop_
_entity_poly.entity_id
_entity_poly.type
_entity_poly.pdbx_seq_one_letter_code
_entity_poly.pdbx_strand_id
1 'polypeptide(L)'
;MPEAELPNEPAFTIVSSFVRERNVLFAMANFSDLYVEYYLHLKDNKIGMDPRADDLLKTTLAAFSLHCVSRPRNEVLAWTINFQDPLLNLFLGGDTEIGSVVGRAFTENVKEAEENVFYQEVAKGNKPIHRSVVPFEGNDPLAAVEAFY
;
A
#
# COMPACT_ATOMS: atom_id res chain seq x y z
N MET A 1 -0.28 -21.99 -33.01
CA MET A 1 0.54 -20.81 -32.67
C MET A 1 0.23 -20.45 -31.23
N PRO A 2 1.21 -20.47 -30.33
CA PRO A 2 0.96 -19.89 -29.03
C PRO A 2 0.72 -18.39 -29.26
N GLU A 3 -0.39 -17.88 -28.76
CA GLU A 3 -0.60 -16.46 -28.63
C GLU A 3 0.56 -15.91 -27.79
N ALA A 4 1.32 -14.98 -28.39
CA ALA A 4 2.30 -14.23 -27.63
C ALA A 4 1.51 -13.49 -26.54
N GLU A 5 1.73 -13.85 -25.27
CA GLU A 5 1.25 -13.05 -24.16
C GLU A 5 1.80 -11.65 -24.37
N LEU A 6 0.91 -10.71 -24.67
CA LEU A 6 1.24 -9.31 -24.69
C LEU A 6 1.84 -8.98 -23.31
N PRO A 7 2.96 -8.25 -23.25
CA PRO A 7 3.48 -7.85 -21.95
C PRO A 7 2.37 -7.15 -21.19
N ASN A 8 2.11 -7.59 -19.96
CA ASN A 8 1.12 -6.97 -19.08
C ASN A 8 1.41 -5.47 -19.04
N GLU A 9 0.54 -4.69 -19.68
CA GLU A 9 0.64 -3.24 -19.55
C GLU A 9 0.46 -2.87 -18.08
N PRO A 10 1.28 -1.93 -17.56
CA PRO A 10 1.14 -1.52 -16.16
C PRO A 10 -0.24 -0.90 -15.93
N ALA A 11 -0.88 -1.26 -14.83
CA ALA A 11 -2.19 -0.73 -14.45
C ALA A 11 -2.19 0.80 -14.29
N PHE A 12 -1.04 1.38 -13.93
CA PHE A 12 -0.83 2.82 -13.83
C PHE A 12 0.66 3.14 -13.79
N THR A 13 0.99 4.42 -14.01
CA THR A 13 2.38 4.89 -14.04
C THR A 13 2.64 5.89 -12.91
N ILE A 14 3.76 5.70 -12.21
CA ILE A 14 4.28 6.65 -11.22
C ILE A 14 5.50 7.34 -11.82
N VAL A 15 5.48 8.68 -11.77
CA VAL A 15 6.64 9.50 -12.13
C VAL A 15 7.40 9.86 -10.88
N SER A 16 8.68 9.58 -10.86
CA SER A 16 9.58 9.98 -9.78
C SER A 16 10.69 10.89 -10.28
N SER A 17 11.07 11.85 -9.48
CA SER A 17 12.13 12.81 -9.77
C SER A 17 12.96 13.08 -8.53
N PHE A 18 14.23 13.38 -8.75
CA PHE A 18 15.17 13.72 -7.68
C PHE A 18 15.64 15.16 -7.81
N VAL A 19 15.39 15.96 -6.78
CA VAL A 19 15.86 17.36 -6.72
C VAL A 19 17.24 17.38 -6.07
N ARG A 20 18.29 17.42 -6.90
CA ARG A 20 19.68 17.28 -6.48
C ARG A 20 20.14 18.30 -5.44
N GLU A 21 19.80 19.58 -5.64
CA GLU A 21 20.21 20.65 -4.74
C GLU A 21 19.57 20.60 -3.35
N ARG A 22 18.46 19.87 -3.23
CA ARG A 22 17.69 19.72 -1.98
C ARG A 22 17.76 18.33 -1.40
N ASN A 23 18.37 17.39 -2.10
CA ASN A 23 18.39 15.97 -1.74
C ASN A 23 16.99 15.39 -1.43
N VAL A 24 16.02 15.74 -2.28
CA VAL A 24 14.62 15.34 -2.12
C VAL A 24 14.19 14.45 -3.27
N LEU A 25 13.61 13.30 -2.93
CA LEU A 25 12.89 12.45 -3.86
C LEU A 25 11.43 12.91 -3.92
N PHE A 26 10.92 13.06 -5.12
CA PHE A 26 9.52 13.41 -5.40
C PHE A 26 8.89 12.33 -6.25
N ALA A 27 7.69 11.89 -5.89
CA ALA A 27 6.92 10.93 -6.67
C ALA A 27 5.46 11.37 -6.78
N MET A 28 4.89 11.22 -7.98
CA MET A 28 3.47 11.50 -8.20
C MET A 28 2.87 10.54 -9.22
N ALA A 29 1.56 10.33 -9.12
CA ALA A 29 0.80 9.52 -10.06
C ALA A 29 -0.65 10.01 -10.19
N ASN A 30 -1.27 9.66 -11.31
CA ASN A 30 -2.71 9.66 -11.43
C ASN A 30 -3.22 8.26 -11.06
N PHE A 31 -4.00 8.17 -10.01
CA PHE A 31 -4.49 6.89 -9.48
C PHE A 31 -5.83 6.43 -10.08
N SER A 32 -6.37 7.13 -11.07
CA SER A 32 -7.66 6.76 -11.70
C SER A 32 -7.64 5.33 -12.22
N ASP A 33 -6.59 4.94 -12.93
CA ASP A 33 -6.47 3.59 -13.48
C ASP A 33 -6.27 2.53 -12.39
N LEU A 34 -5.48 2.83 -11.35
CA LEU A 34 -5.36 1.97 -10.19
C LEU A 34 -6.72 1.70 -9.53
N TYR A 35 -7.55 2.74 -9.39
CA TYR A 35 -8.87 2.59 -8.79
C TYR A 35 -9.84 1.81 -9.67
N VAL A 36 -9.75 1.96 -11.00
CA VAL A 36 -10.52 1.12 -11.93
C VAL A 36 -10.15 -0.36 -11.76
N GLU A 37 -8.86 -0.68 -11.78
CA GLU A 37 -8.39 -2.06 -11.57
C GLU A 37 -8.80 -2.61 -10.19
N TYR A 38 -8.70 -1.79 -9.15
CA TYR A 38 -9.14 -2.14 -7.81
C TYR A 38 -10.63 -2.52 -7.77
N TYR A 39 -11.52 -1.70 -8.34
CA TYR A 39 -12.95 -1.99 -8.36
C TYR A 39 -13.31 -3.15 -9.28
N LEU A 40 -12.63 -3.33 -10.39
CA LEU A 40 -12.79 -4.50 -11.25
C LEU A 40 -12.42 -5.78 -10.49
N HIS A 41 -11.31 -5.76 -9.76
CA HIS A 41 -10.89 -6.89 -8.92
C HIS A 41 -11.94 -7.25 -7.85
N LEU A 42 -12.49 -6.25 -7.15
CA LEU A 42 -13.57 -6.48 -6.18
C LEU A 42 -14.80 -7.12 -6.83
N LYS A 43 -15.20 -6.62 -7.99
CA LYS A 43 -16.35 -7.10 -8.74
C LYS A 43 -16.15 -8.53 -9.23
N ASP A 44 -15.02 -8.81 -9.86
CA ASP A 44 -14.73 -10.12 -10.45
C ASP A 44 -14.60 -11.22 -9.40
N ASN A 45 -14.09 -10.87 -8.23
CA ASN A 45 -13.97 -11.79 -7.10
C ASN A 45 -15.17 -11.75 -6.14
N LYS A 46 -16.22 -10.99 -6.46
CA LYS A 46 -17.44 -10.84 -5.64
C LYS A 46 -17.16 -10.43 -4.20
N ILE A 47 -16.19 -9.56 -4.02
CA ILE A 47 -15.79 -9.03 -2.71
C ILE A 47 -16.68 -7.84 -2.37
N GLY A 48 -17.53 -8.01 -1.35
CA GLY A 48 -18.25 -6.89 -0.74
C GLY A 48 -17.33 -6.18 0.27
N MET A 49 -17.38 -4.85 0.29
CA MET A 49 -16.59 -4.06 1.23
C MET A 49 -17.42 -2.94 1.84
N ASP A 50 -17.26 -2.74 3.14
CA ASP A 50 -17.82 -1.59 3.84
C ASP A 50 -17.23 -0.29 3.25
N PRO A 51 -18.04 0.78 3.04
CA PRO A 51 -17.56 2.02 2.44
C PRO A 51 -16.37 2.67 3.16
N ARG A 52 -16.31 2.59 4.50
CA ARG A 52 -15.18 3.12 5.27
C ARG A 52 -13.91 2.30 5.05
N ALA A 53 -14.04 0.97 5.06
CA ALA A 53 -12.91 0.08 4.76
C ALA A 53 -12.41 0.27 3.32
N ASP A 54 -13.33 0.48 2.38
CA ASP A 54 -13.00 0.78 0.98
C ASP A 54 -12.19 2.07 0.86
N ASP A 55 -12.64 3.16 1.45
CA ASP A 55 -11.93 4.44 1.43
C ASP A 55 -10.54 4.37 2.07
N LEU A 56 -10.44 3.71 3.23
CA LEU A 56 -9.18 3.54 3.93
C LEU A 56 -8.20 2.70 3.11
N LEU A 57 -8.63 1.57 2.60
CA LEU A 57 -7.78 0.68 1.80
C LEU A 57 -7.32 1.37 0.51
N LYS A 58 -8.23 1.98 -0.23
CA LYS A 58 -7.94 2.64 -1.50
C LYS A 58 -6.93 3.80 -1.32
N THR A 59 -7.14 4.65 -0.33
CA THR A 59 -6.24 5.76 -0.03
C THR A 59 -4.86 5.28 0.42
N THR A 60 -4.84 4.25 1.27
CA THR A 60 -3.58 3.67 1.77
C THR A 60 -2.83 2.96 0.65
N LEU A 61 -3.53 2.27 -0.25
CA LEU A 61 -2.92 1.60 -1.40
C LEU A 61 -2.22 2.60 -2.34
N ALA A 62 -2.83 3.76 -2.57
CA ALA A 62 -2.22 4.85 -3.32
C ALA A 62 -0.93 5.36 -2.64
N ALA A 63 -0.98 5.65 -1.35
CA ALA A 63 0.19 6.08 -0.58
C ALA A 63 1.30 5.02 -0.55
N PHE A 64 0.93 3.76 -0.37
CA PHE A 64 1.88 2.64 -0.38
C PHE A 64 2.57 2.46 -1.74
N SER A 65 1.83 2.63 -2.84
CA SER A 65 2.39 2.58 -4.19
C SER A 65 3.46 3.65 -4.40
N LEU A 66 3.23 4.88 -3.92
CA LEU A 66 4.24 5.95 -3.94
C LEU A 66 5.44 5.63 -3.05
N HIS A 67 5.20 5.03 -1.87
CA HIS A 67 6.29 4.58 -0.99
C HIS A 67 7.18 3.54 -1.66
N CYS A 68 6.59 2.55 -2.34
CA CYS A 68 7.34 1.48 -3.02
C CYS A 68 8.33 2.01 -4.05
N VAL A 69 7.99 3.06 -4.82
CA VAL A 69 8.91 3.64 -5.81
C VAL A 69 10.06 4.43 -5.20
N SER A 70 9.94 4.83 -3.95
CA SER A 70 11.03 5.48 -3.20
C SER A 70 12.08 4.50 -2.67
N ARG A 71 11.77 3.20 -2.73
CA ARG A 71 12.62 2.14 -2.18
C ARG A 71 13.53 1.54 -3.25
N PRO A 72 14.68 0.97 -2.85
CA PRO A 72 15.53 0.19 -3.75
C PRO A 72 14.79 -0.96 -4.41
N ARG A 73 15.24 -1.38 -5.57
CA ARG A 73 14.78 -2.62 -6.19
C ARG A 73 15.19 -3.84 -5.35
N ASN A 74 14.53 -4.96 -5.58
CA ASN A 74 14.71 -6.25 -4.87
C ASN A 74 14.33 -6.24 -3.38
N GLU A 75 13.43 -5.35 -3.00
CA GLU A 75 12.81 -5.35 -1.66
C GLU A 75 11.36 -5.82 -1.72
N VAL A 76 10.96 -6.55 -0.70
CA VAL A 76 9.54 -6.84 -0.40
C VAL A 76 9.16 -6.01 0.81
N LEU A 77 8.08 -5.26 0.66
CA LEU A 77 7.58 -4.33 1.65
C LEU A 77 6.22 -4.79 2.15
N ALA A 78 5.96 -4.62 3.41
CA ALA A 78 4.63 -4.80 3.98
C ALA A 78 4.29 -3.66 4.94
N TRP A 79 3.09 -3.12 4.81
CA TRP A 79 2.45 -2.26 5.78
C TRP A 79 1.29 -3.00 6.42
N THR A 80 1.23 -2.96 7.74
CA THR A 80 0.06 -3.38 8.51
C THR A 80 -0.39 -2.20 9.35
N ILE A 81 -1.62 -1.76 9.16
CA ILE A 81 -2.18 -0.61 9.87
C ILE A 81 -3.41 -1.06 10.64
N ASN A 82 -3.34 -0.93 11.96
CA ASN A 82 -4.41 -1.32 12.86
C ASN A 82 -5.15 -0.07 13.31
N PHE A 83 -6.41 0.06 12.89
CA PHE A 83 -7.32 1.10 13.34
C PHE A 83 -8.21 0.57 14.46
N GLN A 84 -8.47 1.39 15.46
CA GLN A 84 -9.38 1.06 16.56
C GLN A 84 -10.79 1.66 16.35
N ASP A 85 -10.90 2.75 15.58
CA ASP A 85 -12.17 3.36 15.18
C ASP A 85 -12.07 3.91 13.75
N PRO A 86 -12.66 3.25 12.75
CA PRO A 86 -13.33 1.94 12.84
C PRO A 86 -12.37 0.79 13.17
N LEU A 87 -12.86 -0.24 13.85
CA LEU A 87 -12.05 -1.40 14.18
C LEU A 87 -11.77 -2.23 12.92
N LEU A 88 -10.61 -2.05 12.34
CA LEU A 88 -10.16 -2.77 11.16
C LEU A 88 -8.63 -2.81 11.04
N ASN A 89 -8.14 -3.79 10.31
CA ASN A 89 -6.74 -3.87 9.91
C ASN A 89 -6.60 -3.78 8.41
N LEU A 90 -5.65 -2.98 7.96
CA LEU A 90 -5.19 -2.97 6.58
C LEU A 90 -3.86 -3.72 6.48
N PHE A 91 -3.74 -4.54 5.45
CA PHE A 91 -2.48 -5.15 5.06
C PHE A 91 -2.18 -4.78 3.61
N LEU A 92 -0.98 -4.27 3.37
CA LEU A 92 -0.48 -3.95 2.04
C LEU A 92 0.87 -4.61 1.84
N GLY A 93 1.06 -5.21 0.69
CA GLY A 93 2.30 -5.85 0.29
C GLY A 93 2.78 -5.31 -1.03
N GLY A 94 4.08 -5.14 -1.19
CA GLY A 94 4.70 -4.67 -2.43
C GLY A 94 6.00 -5.40 -2.71
N ASP A 95 6.22 -5.68 -3.99
CA ASP A 95 7.48 -6.21 -4.51
C ASP A 95 8.07 -5.19 -5.47
N THR A 96 9.18 -4.57 -5.08
CA THR A 96 9.81 -3.50 -5.86
C THR A 96 10.57 -4.01 -7.08
N GLU A 97 10.87 -5.30 -7.16
CA GLU A 97 11.54 -5.89 -8.34
C GLU A 97 10.59 -6.01 -9.52
N ILE A 98 9.39 -6.50 -9.27
CA ILE A 98 8.37 -6.69 -10.32
C ILE A 98 7.37 -5.55 -10.41
N GLY A 99 7.42 -4.59 -9.47
CA GLY A 99 6.53 -3.44 -9.46
C GLY A 99 5.08 -3.80 -9.15
N SER A 100 4.82 -4.75 -8.26
CA SER A 100 3.48 -5.15 -7.86
C SER A 100 3.11 -4.64 -6.48
N VAL A 101 1.83 -4.33 -6.29
CA VAL A 101 1.23 -3.99 -5.00
C VAL A 101 -0.07 -4.76 -4.81
N VAL A 102 -0.32 -5.17 -3.58
CA VAL A 102 -1.56 -5.81 -3.15
C VAL A 102 -2.06 -5.19 -1.87
N GLY A 103 -3.35 -5.24 -1.63
CA GLY A 103 -3.94 -4.72 -0.40
C GLY A 103 -5.15 -5.51 0.04
N ARG A 104 -5.36 -5.58 1.35
CA ARG A 104 -6.51 -6.24 1.95
C ARG A 104 -6.95 -5.50 3.21
N ALA A 105 -8.27 -5.40 3.40
CA ALA A 105 -8.89 -4.95 4.63
C ALA A 105 -9.49 -6.14 5.40
N PHE A 106 -9.25 -6.17 6.69
CA PHE A 106 -9.82 -7.16 7.62
C PHE A 106 -10.74 -6.43 8.59
N THR A 107 -12.02 -6.75 8.55
CA THR A 107 -13.06 -6.18 9.41
C THR A 107 -13.63 -7.16 10.42
N GLU A 108 -13.28 -8.45 10.27
CA GLU A 108 -13.72 -9.54 11.16
C GLU A 108 -12.54 -10.11 11.94
N ASN A 109 -12.79 -10.53 13.16
CA ASN A 109 -11.78 -11.10 14.07
C ASN A 109 -10.59 -10.17 14.35
N VAL A 110 -10.82 -8.88 14.27
CA VAL A 110 -9.81 -7.87 14.61
C VAL A 110 -9.74 -7.71 16.11
N LYS A 111 -8.55 -7.76 16.68
CA LYS A 111 -8.35 -7.56 18.11
C LYS A 111 -8.43 -6.07 18.45
N GLU A 112 -9.20 -5.76 19.49
CA GLU A 112 -9.14 -4.44 20.11
C GLU A 112 -7.78 -4.24 20.80
N ALA A 113 -7.26 -3.03 20.68
CA ALA A 113 -6.04 -2.58 21.34
C ALA A 113 -6.26 -1.18 21.92
N GLU A 114 -5.33 -0.70 22.72
CA GLU A 114 -5.45 0.62 23.35
C GLU A 114 -5.20 1.78 22.39
N GLU A 115 -4.46 1.52 21.30
CA GLU A 115 -4.05 2.55 20.35
C GLU A 115 -3.99 2.00 18.91
N ASN A 116 -4.06 2.90 17.94
CA ASN A 116 -3.76 2.57 16.55
C ASN A 116 -2.27 2.35 16.38
N VAL A 117 -1.90 1.39 15.53
CA VAL A 117 -0.48 1.07 15.28
C VAL A 117 -0.24 0.85 13.80
N PHE A 118 0.83 1.46 13.32
CA PHE A 118 1.37 1.28 11.99
C PHE A 118 2.64 0.44 12.05
N TYR A 119 2.66 -0.68 11.35
CA TYR A 119 3.83 -1.54 11.19
C TYR A 119 4.36 -1.44 9.77
N GLN A 120 5.67 -1.33 9.63
CA GLN A 120 6.35 -1.57 8.37
C GLN A 120 7.35 -2.69 8.52
N GLU A 121 7.36 -3.58 7.56
CA GLU A 121 8.38 -4.62 7.42
C GLU A 121 9.02 -4.51 6.04
N VAL A 122 10.33 -4.70 5.99
CA VAL A 122 11.12 -4.72 4.77
C VAL A 122 11.96 -5.98 4.76
N ALA A 123 11.88 -6.73 3.67
CA ALA A 123 12.70 -7.91 3.44
C ALA A 123 13.48 -7.78 2.12
N LYS A 124 14.64 -8.38 2.07
CA LYS A 124 15.49 -8.46 0.88
C LYS A 124 15.78 -9.93 0.58
N GLY A 125 15.24 -10.40 -0.53
CA GLY A 125 15.11 -11.84 -0.72
C GLY A 125 14.22 -12.41 0.40
N ASN A 126 14.64 -13.51 1.02
CA ASN A 126 13.91 -14.12 2.14
C ASN A 126 14.38 -13.65 3.53
N LYS A 127 15.17 -12.56 3.58
CA LYS A 127 15.73 -12.06 4.84
C LYS A 127 15.02 -10.77 5.26
N PRO A 128 14.36 -10.74 6.43
CA PRO A 128 13.88 -9.50 7.01
C PRO A 128 15.10 -8.61 7.34
N ILE A 129 15.04 -7.34 6.91
CA ILE A 129 16.12 -6.36 7.11
C ILE A 129 15.73 -5.21 8.01
N HIS A 130 14.43 -4.90 8.08
CA HIS A 130 13.94 -3.79 8.89
C HIS A 130 12.50 -4.00 9.32
N ARG A 131 12.18 -3.55 10.53
CA ARG A 131 10.82 -3.45 11.06
C ARG A 131 10.67 -2.14 11.83
N SER A 132 9.64 -1.40 11.53
CA SER A 132 9.25 -0.19 12.25
C SER A 132 7.86 -0.36 12.83
N VAL A 133 7.64 0.26 13.99
CA VAL A 133 6.34 0.28 14.68
C VAL A 133 6.10 1.70 15.17
N VAL A 134 5.00 2.31 14.74
CA VAL A 134 4.64 3.69 15.08
C VAL A 134 3.19 3.76 15.53
N PRO A 135 2.90 4.25 16.75
CA PRO A 135 1.54 4.57 17.15
C PRO A 135 1.08 5.84 16.42
N PHE A 136 -0.23 5.95 16.17
CA PHE A 136 -0.82 7.14 15.59
C PHE A 136 -2.25 7.37 16.11
N GLU A 137 -2.74 8.58 15.94
CA GLU A 137 -4.07 8.98 16.38
C GLU A 137 -5.01 9.21 15.18
N GLY A 138 -6.31 9.02 15.42
CA GLY A 138 -7.34 9.29 14.43
C GLY A 138 -7.58 8.13 13.47
N ASN A 139 -8.30 8.42 12.39
CA ASN A 139 -8.72 7.44 11.39
C ASN A 139 -8.34 7.84 9.96
N ASP A 140 -7.42 8.76 9.82
CA ASP A 140 -6.86 9.16 8.52
C ASP A 140 -5.60 8.34 8.22
N PRO A 141 -5.61 7.51 7.17
CA PRO A 141 -4.44 6.71 6.81
C PRO A 141 -3.24 7.56 6.38
N LEU A 142 -3.48 8.76 5.85
CA LEU A 142 -2.38 9.66 5.46
C LEU A 142 -1.70 10.25 6.69
N ALA A 143 -2.44 10.54 7.76
CA ALA A 143 -1.85 10.93 9.05
C ALA A 143 -1.00 9.81 9.65
N ALA A 144 -1.41 8.54 9.50
CA ALA A 144 -0.61 7.40 9.92
C ALA A 144 0.71 7.30 9.13
N VAL A 145 0.66 7.53 7.82
CA VAL A 145 1.86 7.57 6.95
C VAL A 145 2.76 8.74 7.32
N GLU A 146 2.21 9.93 7.58
CA GLU A 146 2.96 11.10 8.02
C GLU A 146 3.68 10.85 9.36
N ALA A 147 3.02 10.22 10.31
CA ALA A 147 3.62 9.86 11.60
C ALA A 147 4.77 8.85 11.46
N PHE A 148 4.75 8.05 10.39
CA PHE A 148 5.81 7.09 10.07
C PHE A 148 7.08 7.76 9.51
N TYR A 149 6.94 8.85 8.75
CA TYR A 149 8.06 9.60 8.16
C TYR A 149 8.60 10.68 9.09
#